data_14c35439eeade5914b42728c47ad0961
#
_entry.id   14c35439eeade5914b42728c47ad0961
#
_cell.length_a   1.000
_cell.length_b   1.000
_cell.length_c   1.000
_cell.angle_alpha   90.00
_cell.angle_beta   90.00
_cell.angle_gamma   90.00
#
_symmetry.space_group_name_H-M   'P 1'
#
loop_
_entity.id
_entity.type
_entity.pdbx_description
1 polymer ?
#
loop_
_entity_poly.entity_id
_entity_poly.type
_entity_poly.pdbx_seq_one_letter_code
_entity_poly.pdbx_strand_id
1 'polypeptide(L)'
;MQSIPVSELKVGMHVTIPGPWFRHPFIRSRFVLNSQKDIDRMMNWGLTRVRVESRECVIPHAVIDQAWPTDTAVPEPAETIPPDMMEFLHDRGIAPDCRAAAVRACSKMVMKRLMENTPDEETISAAKDGFYEVIDCILEEDHLNHYLLSIRDYDTCTYSHSVNVGVLSLLVARRYFGSSDRHDLRELGIGFFLHDLGKIRINPGVVMKEGLLTDEEMTEMRRHPLYGFDILKETNQLTTESKLIVLEHHEREDGRGYPYGLYGGEIHEYARICALVDMYDALTSDRPYRERLFPFQALNLIRRKLADRKQRDLFENLVLVLGEN
;
A
#
# COMPACT_ATOMS: atom_id res chain seq x y z
N MET A 1 27.08 -0.27 -13.84
CA MET A 1 25.87 -0.85 -14.47
C MET A 1 26.30 -1.77 -15.60
N GLN A 2 25.98 -3.05 -15.54
CA GLN A 2 26.27 -4.05 -16.56
C GLN A 2 24.97 -4.42 -17.27
N SER A 3 24.99 -4.57 -18.60
CA SER A 3 23.84 -5.08 -19.34
C SER A 3 23.89 -6.60 -19.39
N ILE A 4 22.91 -7.28 -18.81
CA ILE A 4 22.80 -8.74 -18.83
C ILE A 4 21.53 -9.21 -19.53
N PRO A 5 21.49 -10.43 -20.06
CA PRO A 5 20.27 -11.05 -20.58
C PRO A 5 19.21 -11.19 -19.49
N VAL A 6 17.92 -11.06 -19.87
CA VAL A 6 16.81 -11.24 -18.91
C VAL A 6 16.79 -12.67 -18.34
N SER A 7 17.26 -13.65 -19.09
CA SER A 7 17.39 -15.05 -18.64
C SER A 7 18.41 -15.29 -17.52
N GLU A 8 19.31 -14.35 -17.29
CA GLU A 8 20.34 -14.40 -16.23
C GLU A 8 19.94 -13.62 -14.98
N LEU A 9 18.76 -13.01 -14.98
CA LEU A 9 18.26 -12.24 -13.84
C LEU A 9 17.89 -13.17 -12.66
N LYS A 10 18.11 -12.64 -11.47
CA LYS A 10 17.70 -13.29 -10.21
C LYS A 10 16.87 -12.31 -9.38
N VAL A 11 15.97 -12.86 -8.59
CA VAL A 11 15.24 -12.09 -7.57
C VAL A 11 16.26 -11.40 -6.65
N GLY A 12 15.99 -10.15 -6.27
CA GLY A 12 16.90 -9.30 -5.50
C GLY A 12 17.81 -8.40 -6.35
N MET A 13 17.91 -8.61 -7.65
CA MET A 13 18.73 -7.75 -8.52
C MET A 13 18.07 -6.41 -8.79
N HIS A 14 18.87 -5.34 -8.73
CA HIS A 14 18.47 -4.00 -9.17
C HIS A 14 18.57 -3.89 -10.68
N VAL A 15 17.46 -3.67 -11.33
CA VAL A 15 17.37 -3.61 -12.78
C VAL A 15 16.93 -2.22 -13.26
N THR A 16 17.46 -1.82 -14.41
CA THR A 16 16.99 -0.64 -15.14
C THR A 16 16.52 -1.06 -16.53
N ILE A 17 15.22 -0.86 -16.78
CA ILE A 17 14.59 -1.10 -18.08
C ILE A 17 14.81 0.13 -18.96
N PRO A 18 15.25 -0.02 -20.20
CA PRO A 18 15.41 1.11 -21.11
C PRO A 18 14.06 1.67 -21.55
N GLY A 19 13.92 3.00 -21.51
CA GLY A 19 12.72 3.72 -21.92
C GLY A 19 11.89 4.30 -20.79
N PRO A 20 10.90 5.12 -21.10
CA PRO A 20 10.06 5.74 -20.09
C PRO A 20 9.12 4.72 -19.45
N TRP A 21 8.90 4.87 -18.15
CA TRP A 21 8.15 3.94 -17.31
C TRP A 21 6.72 3.61 -17.82
N PHE A 22 6.08 4.53 -18.51
CA PHE A 22 4.72 4.32 -19.05
C PHE A 22 4.67 3.44 -20.33
N ARG A 23 5.82 3.01 -20.85
CA ARG A 23 5.92 2.15 -22.05
C ARG A 23 6.20 0.69 -21.75
N HIS A 24 6.34 0.31 -20.48
CA HIS A 24 6.58 -1.07 -20.06
C HIS A 24 5.68 -1.47 -18.87
N PRO A 25 5.55 -2.77 -18.56
CA PRO A 25 4.61 -3.28 -17.55
C PRO A 25 4.98 -2.98 -16.09
N PHE A 26 6.06 -2.28 -15.85
CA PHE A 26 6.53 -1.92 -14.53
C PHE A 26 6.24 -0.43 -14.26
N ILE A 27 5.96 -0.10 -12.99
CA ILE A 27 5.65 1.28 -12.58
C ILE A 27 6.82 2.22 -12.86
N ARG A 28 8.04 1.67 -12.86
CA ARG A 28 9.29 2.41 -13.01
C ARG A 28 10.24 1.69 -13.93
N SER A 29 11.15 2.47 -14.53
CA SER A 29 12.22 1.92 -15.34
C SER A 29 13.36 1.32 -14.49
N ARG A 30 13.45 1.66 -13.20
CA ARG A 30 14.50 1.19 -12.27
C ARG A 30 13.85 0.67 -11.00
N PHE A 31 14.10 -0.60 -10.64
CA PHE A 31 13.52 -1.27 -9.48
C PHE A 31 14.26 -2.55 -9.12
N VAL A 32 13.96 -3.09 -7.92
CA VAL A 32 14.43 -4.41 -7.48
C VAL A 32 13.48 -5.48 -8.00
N LEU A 33 14.03 -6.61 -8.46
CA LEU A 33 13.25 -7.79 -8.82
C LEU A 33 12.78 -8.50 -7.55
N ASN A 34 11.48 -8.44 -7.28
CA ASN A 34 10.90 -9.00 -6.05
C ASN A 34 10.39 -10.43 -6.22
N SER A 35 10.21 -10.89 -7.45
CA SER A 35 9.67 -12.22 -7.72
C SER A 35 10.12 -12.78 -9.08
N GLN A 36 10.06 -14.11 -9.23
CA GLN A 36 10.25 -14.77 -10.52
C GLN A 36 9.24 -14.28 -11.55
N LYS A 37 8.02 -13.95 -11.13
CA LYS A 37 6.96 -13.39 -12.00
C LYS A 37 7.37 -12.07 -12.66
N ASP A 38 8.22 -11.27 -12.03
CA ASP A 38 8.72 -10.03 -12.65
C ASP A 38 9.70 -10.33 -13.78
N ILE A 39 10.56 -11.33 -13.61
CA ILE A 39 11.47 -11.83 -14.65
C ILE A 39 10.68 -12.40 -15.83
N ASP A 40 9.71 -13.27 -15.55
CA ASP A 40 8.85 -13.88 -16.55
C ASP A 40 8.08 -12.82 -17.34
N ARG A 41 7.63 -11.78 -16.66
CA ARG A 41 6.95 -10.64 -17.29
C ARG A 41 7.87 -9.84 -18.21
N MET A 42 9.14 -9.63 -17.84
CA MET A 42 10.12 -8.99 -18.73
C MET A 42 10.31 -9.81 -20.00
N MET A 43 10.42 -11.14 -19.85
CA MET A 43 10.55 -12.06 -20.99
C MET A 43 9.30 -12.02 -21.89
N ASN A 44 8.12 -12.11 -21.30
CA ASN A 44 6.84 -12.07 -22.03
C ASN A 44 6.60 -10.73 -22.75
N TRP A 45 7.14 -9.63 -22.19
CA TRP A 45 7.08 -8.32 -22.84
C TRP A 45 8.12 -8.16 -23.96
N GLY A 46 9.00 -9.16 -24.15
CA GLY A 46 10.00 -9.16 -25.23
C GLY A 46 11.31 -8.47 -24.88
N LEU A 47 11.56 -8.18 -23.59
CA LEU A 47 12.88 -7.70 -23.16
C LEU A 47 13.90 -8.81 -23.27
N THR A 48 14.98 -8.54 -23.98
CA THR A 48 16.11 -9.47 -24.12
C THR A 48 17.25 -9.14 -23.19
N ARG A 49 17.43 -7.87 -22.85
CA ARG A 49 18.52 -7.38 -22.00
C ARG A 49 18.05 -6.20 -21.13
N VAL A 50 18.56 -6.14 -19.90
CA VAL A 50 18.37 -5.02 -18.98
C VAL A 50 19.72 -4.61 -18.38
N ARG A 51 19.79 -3.40 -17.81
CA ARG A 51 20.96 -2.96 -17.06
C ARG A 51 20.79 -3.38 -15.60
N VAL A 52 21.84 -3.96 -15.00
CA VAL A 52 21.86 -4.37 -13.59
C VAL A 52 22.91 -3.55 -12.85
N GLU A 53 22.56 -3.06 -11.68
CA GLU A 53 23.51 -2.52 -10.72
C GLU A 53 23.96 -3.64 -9.80
N SER A 54 25.27 -3.84 -9.70
CA SER A 54 25.86 -4.82 -8.80
C SER A 54 25.87 -4.29 -7.37
N ARG A 55 24.74 -4.27 -6.72
CA ARG A 55 24.61 -4.16 -5.27
C ARG A 55 23.73 -5.32 -4.83
N GLU A 56 24.32 -6.27 -4.13
CA GLU A 56 23.57 -7.22 -3.34
C GLU A 56 23.03 -6.44 -2.12
N CYS A 57 21.74 -6.14 -2.13
CA CYS A 57 21.06 -5.75 -0.92
C CYS A 57 20.89 -7.02 -0.09
N VAL A 58 21.80 -7.27 0.83
CA VAL A 58 21.63 -8.30 1.85
C VAL A 58 20.71 -7.70 2.91
N ILE A 59 19.41 -7.69 2.64
CA ILE A 59 18.45 -7.67 3.75
C ILE A 59 18.71 -8.99 4.47
N PRO A 60 19.02 -8.99 5.77
CA PRO A 60 19.22 -10.25 6.48
C PRO A 60 18.02 -11.16 6.18
N HIS A 61 18.24 -12.35 5.62
CA HIS A 61 17.19 -13.32 5.30
C HIS A 61 16.32 -13.64 6.54
N ALA A 62 16.89 -13.47 7.74
CA ALA A 62 16.18 -13.48 9.01
C ALA A 62 14.99 -12.49 9.08
N VAL A 63 15.02 -11.41 8.30
CA VAL A 63 13.96 -10.36 8.31
C VAL A 63 12.85 -10.68 7.31
N ILE A 64 13.15 -11.42 6.23
CA ILE A 64 12.16 -11.71 5.17
C ILE A 64 11.53 -13.08 5.34
N ASP A 65 12.31 -14.08 5.80
CA ASP A 65 11.92 -15.49 5.88
C ASP A 65 11.65 -15.98 7.30
N GLN A 66 11.67 -15.13 8.32
CA GLN A 66 11.03 -15.50 9.57
C GLN A 66 9.51 -15.52 9.32
N ALA A 67 9.09 -16.63 8.65
CA ALA A 67 7.85 -17.21 9.07
C ALA A 67 7.88 -17.20 10.61
N TRP A 68 7.08 -16.34 11.22
CA TRP A 68 6.85 -16.34 12.66
C TRP A 68 6.72 -17.79 13.09
N PRO A 69 7.44 -18.25 14.16
CA PRO A 69 7.32 -19.62 14.59
C PRO A 69 5.85 -19.91 14.83
N THR A 70 5.31 -20.86 14.08
CA THR A 70 3.91 -21.28 14.15
C THR A 70 3.61 -22.01 15.47
N ASP A 71 4.60 -22.13 16.38
CA ASP A 71 4.46 -22.95 17.56
C ASP A 71 5.37 -22.49 18.70
N THR A 72 5.14 -21.28 19.23
CA THR A 72 5.52 -20.94 20.64
C THR A 72 4.84 -19.63 21.02
N ALA A 73 4.27 -19.61 22.22
CA ALA A 73 3.72 -18.49 22.98
C ALA A 73 3.57 -17.15 22.26
N VAL A 74 2.33 -16.70 22.08
CA VAL A 74 2.01 -15.33 21.65
C VAL A 74 2.95 -14.37 22.38
N PRO A 75 3.83 -13.63 21.69
CA PRO A 75 4.67 -12.65 22.36
C PRO A 75 3.79 -11.64 23.07
N GLU A 76 4.24 -11.18 24.23
CA GLU A 76 3.53 -10.17 25.01
C GLU A 76 3.14 -8.97 24.14
N PRO A 77 2.04 -8.27 24.43
CA PRO A 77 1.43 -7.24 23.58
C PRO A 77 2.33 -6.04 23.24
N ALA A 78 3.48 -5.90 23.89
CA ALA A 78 4.22 -4.65 23.99
C ALA A 78 5.06 -4.24 22.76
N GLU A 79 5.46 -5.16 21.86
CA GLU A 79 6.35 -4.78 20.74
C GLU A 79 5.78 -5.19 19.39
N THR A 80 5.20 -4.20 18.68
CA THR A 80 4.60 -4.43 17.36
C THR A 80 5.67 -4.60 16.28
N ILE A 81 6.83 -3.95 16.43
CA ILE A 81 8.01 -4.07 15.57
C ILE A 81 9.18 -4.51 16.45
N PRO A 82 9.92 -5.57 16.09
CA PRO A 82 11.10 -6.02 16.84
C PRO A 82 12.17 -4.92 16.97
N PRO A 83 12.91 -4.84 18.10
CA PRO A 83 13.92 -3.80 18.34
C PRO A 83 15.02 -3.71 17.28
N ASP A 84 15.49 -4.84 16.77
CA ASP A 84 16.47 -4.92 15.69
C ASP A 84 15.95 -4.35 14.37
N MET A 85 14.66 -4.51 14.10
CA MET A 85 13.98 -3.90 12.97
C MET A 85 13.79 -2.40 13.14
N MET A 86 13.51 -1.94 14.38
CA MET A 86 13.42 -0.52 14.71
C MET A 86 14.77 0.17 14.51
N GLU A 87 15.86 -0.42 15.00
CA GLU A 87 17.21 0.10 14.76
C GLU A 87 17.51 0.19 13.27
N PHE A 88 17.12 -0.83 12.49
CA PHE A 88 17.31 -0.86 11.05
C PHE A 88 16.50 0.22 10.31
N LEU A 89 15.27 0.52 10.75
CA LEU A 89 14.45 1.60 10.17
C LEU A 89 15.10 2.97 10.33
N HIS A 90 15.73 3.23 11.47
CA HIS A 90 16.30 4.53 11.82
C HIS A 90 17.78 4.71 11.44
N ASP A 91 18.50 3.65 11.09
CA ASP A 91 19.90 3.74 10.67
C ASP A 91 20.01 4.35 9.25
N ARG A 92 20.39 5.62 9.21
CA ARG A 92 20.62 6.37 7.95
C ARG A 92 21.88 5.92 7.20
N GLY A 93 22.71 5.09 7.79
CA GLY A 93 23.87 4.46 7.13
C GLY A 93 23.48 3.32 6.20
N ILE A 94 22.26 2.77 6.35
CA ILE A 94 21.73 1.70 5.53
C ILE A 94 21.27 2.24 4.17
N ALA A 95 21.52 1.49 3.11
CA ALA A 95 21.12 1.88 1.76
C ALA A 95 19.60 2.12 1.67
N PRO A 96 19.14 3.20 0.99
CA PRO A 96 17.71 3.59 0.97
C PRO A 96 16.76 2.51 0.43
N ASP A 97 17.22 1.67 -0.48
CA ASP A 97 16.46 0.51 -1.01
C ASP A 97 16.22 -0.56 0.06
N CYS A 98 17.24 -0.85 0.88
CA CYS A 98 17.12 -1.78 2.00
C CYS A 98 16.21 -1.26 3.10
N ARG A 99 16.31 0.03 3.41
CA ARG A 99 15.41 0.67 4.38
C ARG A 99 13.96 0.70 3.87
N ALA A 100 13.75 0.99 2.60
CA ALA A 100 12.42 0.94 1.99
C ALA A 100 11.79 -0.47 2.09
N ALA A 101 12.59 -1.50 1.89
CA ALA A 101 12.13 -2.88 2.07
C ALA A 101 11.78 -3.18 3.53
N ALA A 102 12.58 -2.68 4.49
CA ALA A 102 12.29 -2.81 5.92
C ALA A 102 11.00 -2.06 6.31
N VAL A 103 10.80 -0.82 5.84
CA VAL A 103 9.56 -0.06 6.04
C VAL A 103 8.35 -0.88 5.59
N ARG A 104 8.39 -1.49 4.41
CA ARG A 104 7.30 -2.32 3.91
C ARG A 104 7.10 -3.60 4.71
N ALA A 105 8.19 -4.26 5.11
CA ALA A 105 8.13 -5.46 5.95
C ALA A 105 7.50 -5.14 7.31
N CYS A 106 7.94 -4.08 7.98
CA CYS A 106 7.35 -3.61 9.24
C CYS A 106 5.87 -3.26 9.08
N SER A 107 5.50 -2.52 8.02
CA SER A 107 4.10 -2.20 7.74
C SER A 107 3.23 -3.45 7.61
N LYS A 108 3.72 -4.48 6.91
CA LYS A 108 3.01 -5.76 6.78
C LYS A 108 2.90 -6.51 8.11
N MET A 109 3.96 -6.50 8.92
CA MET A 109 3.95 -7.13 10.24
C MET A 109 2.89 -6.49 11.14
N VAL A 110 2.85 -5.15 11.18
CA VAL A 110 1.84 -4.40 11.94
C VAL A 110 0.43 -4.74 11.44
N MET A 111 0.19 -4.71 10.13
CA MET A 111 -1.11 -5.05 9.54
C MET A 111 -1.51 -6.50 9.85
N LYS A 112 -0.60 -7.45 9.65
CA LYS A 112 -0.86 -8.87 9.90
C LYS A 112 -1.25 -9.09 11.35
N ARG A 113 -0.45 -8.57 12.29
CA ARG A 113 -0.73 -8.69 13.73
C ARG A 113 -2.09 -8.11 14.09
N LEU A 114 -2.41 -6.93 13.56
CA LEU A 114 -3.69 -6.28 13.80
C LEU A 114 -4.87 -7.11 13.27
N MET A 115 -4.74 -7.66 12.05
CA MET A 115 -5.85 -8.37 11.40
C MET A 115 -6.03 -9.83 11.88
N GLU A 116 -5.02 -10.42 12.49
CA GLU A 116 -5.06 -11.78 13.06
C GLU A 116 -5.48 -11.81 14.54
N ASN A 117 -5.57 -10.65 15.21
CA ASN A 117 -5.97 -10.53 16.60
C ASN A 117 -7.34 -9.85 16.75
N THR A 118 -7.87 -9.88 17.98
CA THR A 118 -9.07 -9.11 18.31
C THR A 118 -8.72 -7.61 18.27
N PRO A 119 -9.45 -6.77 17.52
CA PRO A 119 -9.14 -5.35 17.41
C PRO A 119 -9.66 -4.58 18.64
N ASP A 120 -9.09 -4.86 19.80
CA ASP A 120 -9.35 -4.13 21.05
C ASP A 120 -8.47 -2.86 21.16
N GLU A 121 -8.65 -2.12 22.24
CA GLU A 121 -7.93 -0.86 22.47
C GLU A 121 -6.42 -1.06 22.50
N GLU A 122 -5.92 -2.12 23.14
CA GLU A 122 -4.50 -2.41 23.26
C GLU A 122 -3.88 -2.76 21.90
N THR A 123 -4.54 -3.62 21.13
CA THR A 123 -4.10 -4.04 19.80
C THR A 123 -4.08 -2.86 18.81
N ILE A 124 -5.10 -1.99 18.84
CA ILE A 124 -5.14 -0.80 17.99
C ILE A 124 -4.08 0.21 18.40
N SER A 125 -3.87 0.42 19.72
CA SER A 125 -2.82 1.33 20.22
C SER A 125 -1.44 0.84 19.79
N ALA A 126 -1.14 -0.43 19.98
CA ALA A 126 0.14 -1.02 19.58
C ALA A 126 0.36 -0.94 18.04
N ALA A 127 -0.68 -1.14 17.24
CA ALA A 127 -0.60 -0.97 15.80
C ALA A 127 -0.37 0.50 15.41
N LYS A 128 -1.01 1.44 16.11
CA LYS A 128 -0.81 2.89 15.91
C LYS A 128 0.65 3.28 16.15
N ASP A 129 1.24 2.83 17.25
CA ASP A 129 2.64 3.10 17.57
C ASP A 129 3.58 2.54 16.49
N GLY A 130 3.36 1.29 16.06
CA GLY A 130 4.14 0.69 14.98
C GLY A 130 3.99 1.42 13.64
N PHE A 131 2.79 1.92 13.32
CA PHE A 131 2.60 2.73 12.12
C PHE A 131 3.23 4.10 12.21
N TYR A 132 3.30 4.74 13.38
CA TYR A 132 3.99 6.00 13.54
C TYR A 132 5.46 5.89 13.16
N GLU A 133 6.16 4.84 13.58
CA GLU A 133 7.55 4.61 13.20
C GLU A 133 7.73 4.49 11.68
N VAL A 134 6.85 3.73 11.04
CA VAL A 134 6.84 3.56 9.58
C VAL A 134 6.54 4.87 8.85
N ILE A 135 5.52 5.61 9.31
CA ILE A 135 5.08 6.85 8.69
C ILE A 135 6.15 7.94 8.82
N ASP A 136 6.80 8.04 9.97
CA ASP A 136 7.88 8.98 10.18
C ASP A 136 9.04 8.72 9.21
N CYS A 137 9.44 7.46 9.02
CA CYS A 137 10.44 7.10 8.02
C CYS A 137 10.03 7.51 6.59
N ILE A 138 8.75 7.37 6.22
CA ILE A 138 8.24 7.77 4.91
C ILE A 138 8.24 9.30 4.75
N LEU A 139 7.89 10.03 5.81
CA LEU A 139 7.77 11.49 5.78
C LEU A 139 9.09 12.21 5.88
N GLU A 140 10.08 11.66 6.57
CA GLU A 140 11.37 12.30 6.78
C GLU A 140 12.31 12.25 5.58
N GLU A 141 12.19 11.24 4.70
CA GLU A 141 13.19 10.98 3.66
C GLU A 141 12.61 10.85 2.26
N ASP A 142 12.73 11.90 1.45
CA ASP A 142 12.30 11.89 0.04
C ASP A 142 12.99 10.81 -0.79
N HIS A 143 14.24 10.48 -0.48
CA HIS A 143 14.99 9.44 -1.19
C HIS A 143 14.40 8.04 -1.02
N LEU A 144 13.73 7.79 0.11
CA LEU A 144 13.09 6.51 0.40
C LEU A 144 11.85 6.28 -0.48
N ASN A 145 11.13 7.35 -0.80
CA ASN A 145 9.86 7.29 -1.51
C ASN A 145 9.99 6.63 -2.88
N HIS A 146 11.10 6.89 -3.56
CA HIS A 146 11.42 6.23 -4.84
C HIS A 146 11.46 4.70 -4.71
N TYR A 147 12.14 4.20 -3.68
CA TYR A 147 12.27 2.76 -3.46
C TYR A 147 11.00 2.13 -2.92
N LEU A 148 10.28 2.81 -2.02
CA LEU A 148 9.00 2.36 -1.49
C LEU A 148 7.98 2.07 -2.58
N LEU A 149 7.90 2.93 -3.59
CA LEU A 149 7.00 2.73 -4.72
C LEU A 149 7.50 1.67 -5.71
N SER A 150 8.79 1.36 -5.74
CA SER A 150 9.35 0.31 -6.60
C SER A 150 9.17 -1.10 -6.04
N ILE A 151 9.05 -1.24 -4.72
CA ILE A 151 8.91 -2.53 -4.00
C ILE A 151 7.43 -2.86 -3.79
N ARG A 152 6.55 -2.66 -4.76
CA ARG A 152 5.14 -3.02 -4.59
C ARG A 152 4.93 -4.53 -4.66
N ASP A 153 4.19 -5.04 -3.69
CA ASP A 153 3.66 -6.39 -3.78
C ASP A 153 2.39 -6.39 -4.62
N TYR A 154 2.34 -7.33 -5.53
CA TYR A 154 1.21 -7.50 -6.43
C TYR A 154 0.38 -8.74 -6.07
N ASP A 155 0.67 -9.34 -4.93
CA ASP A 155 -0.12 -10.44 -4.42
C ASP A 155 -1.53 -9.97 -4.02
N THR A 156 -2.45 -10.93 -3.93
CA THR A 156 -3.84 -10.68 -3.57
C THR A 156 -4.05 -10.61 -2.05
N CYS A 157 -2.96 -10.59 -1.28
CA CYS A 157 -3.04 -10.56 0.18
C CYS A 157 -3.57 -9.21 0.66
N THR A 158 -4.56 -9.23 1.54
CA THR A 158 -5.18 -8.03 2.13
C THR A 158 -4.14 -7.12 2.79
N TYR A 159 -3.12 -7.69 3.45
CA TYR A 159 -2.08 -6.91 4.11
C TYR A 159 -1.22 -6.13 3.10
N SER A 160 -0.82 -6.76 2.01
CA SER A 160 -0.03 -6.14 0.94
C SER A 160 -0.79 -4.99 0.27
N HIS A 161 -2.10 -5.19 0.03
CA HIS A 161 -2.99 -4.16 -0.48
C HIS A 161 -3.05 -2.95 0.46
N SER A 162 -3.35 -3.17 1.75
CA SER A 162 -3.43 -2.09 2.74
C SER A 162 -2.13 -1.32 2.86
N VAL A 163 -0.98 -2.00 2.81
CA VAL A 163 0.35 -1.36 2.81
C VAL A 163 0.58 -0.56 1.52
N ASN A 164 0.23 -1.09 0.36
CA ASN A 164 0.35 -0.37 -0.91
C ASN A 164 -0.48 0.91 -0.91
N VAL A 165 -1.75 0.81 -0.50
CA VAL A 165 -2.67 1.95 -0.42
C VAL A 165 -2.20 2.94 0.62
N GLY A 166 -1.80 2.49 1.82
CA GLY A 166 -1.31 3.34 2.91
C GLY A 166 -0.12 4.19 2.49
N VAL A 167 0.95 3.54 1.98
CA VAL A 167 2.17 4.22 1.53
C VAL A 167 1.86 5.22 0.41
N LEU A 168 1.16 4.79 -0.63
CA LEU A 168 0.91 5.67 -1.79
C LEU A 168 -0.05 6.82 -1.44
N SER A 169 -1.08 6.59 -0.62
CA SER A 169 -1.99 7.64 -0.15
C SER A 169 -1.27 8.69 0.69
N LEU A 170 -0.36 8.25 1.57
CA LEU A 170 0.45 9.16 2.39
C LEU A 170 1.34 10.06 1.52
N LEU A 171 1.99 9.50 0.50
CA LEU A 171 2.82 10.26 -0.43
C LEU A 171 2.00 11.24 -1.28
N VAL A 172 0.82 10.83 -1.73
CA VAL A 172 -0.11 11.72 -2.45
C VAL A 172 -0.62 12.83 -1.54
N ALA A 173 -1.01 12.53 -0.30
CA ALA A 173 -1.46 13.50 0.69
C ALA A 173 -0.36 14.53 1.01
N ARG A 174 0.86 14.06 1.29
CA ARG A 174 2.03 14.92 1.53
C ARG A 174 2.27 15.90 0.37
N ARG A 175 2.21 15.41 -0.86
CA ARG A 175 2.37 16.25 -2.04
C ARG A 175 1.22 17.23 -2.22
N TYR A 176 -0.01 16.78 -2.07
CA TYR A 176 -1.22 17.56 -2.29
C TYR A 176 -1.38 18.68 -1.27
N PHE A 177 -1.14 18.39 0.02
CA PHE A 177 -1.25 19.38 1.10
C PHE A 177 0.01 20.22 1.30
N GLY A 178 1.16 19.78 0.79
CA GLY A 178 2.45 20.46 0.98
C GLY A 178 2.87 20.52 2.45
N SER A 179 3.55 21.61 2.82
CA SER A 179 4.07 21.85 4.19
C SER A 179 3.01 22.53 5.09
N SER A 180 1.72 22.29 4.86
CA SER A 180 0.66 22.91 5.67
C SER A 180 0.51 22.21 7.02
N ASP A 181 0.70 22.94 8.13
CA ASP A 181 0.47 22.45 9.50
C ASP A 181 -1.02 22.16 9.81
N ARG A 182 -1.92 22.36 8.83
CA ARG A 182 -3.36 22.08 8.99
C ARG A 182 -3.71 20.60 8.90
N HIS A 183 -2.79 19.79 8.42
CA HIS A 183 -3.01 18.38 8.15
C HIS A 183 -1.99 17.53 8.90
N ASP A 184 -2.45 16.75 9.85
CA ASP A 184 -1.61 15.79 10.56
C ASP A 184 -1.38 14.55 9.68
N LEU A 185 -0.29 14.55 8.92
CA LEU A 185 0.04 13.45 8.01
C LEU A 185 0.33 12.13 8.73
N ARG A 186 0.73 12.15 10.02
CA ARG A 186 0.91 10.92 10.81
C ARG A 186 -0.45 10.26 11.07
N GLU A 187 -1.41 11.03 11.57
CA GLU A 187 -2.77 10.53 11.81
C GLU A 187 -3.46 10.13 10.50
N LEU A 188 -3.31 10.88 9.41
CA LEU A 188 -3.84 10.51 8.11
C LEU A 188 -3.23 9.21 7.59
N GLY A 189 -1.92 9.05 7.76
CA GLY A 189 -1.20 7.83 7.38
C GLY A 189 -1.82 6.60 8.02
N ILE A 190 -2.09 6.63 9.32
CA ILE A 190 -2.76 5.54 10.01
C ILE A 190 -4.13 5.24 9.39
N GLY A 191 -4.95 6.27 9.14
CA GLY A 191 -6.24 6.11 8.48
C GLY A 191 -6.12 5.43 7.11
N PHE A 192 -5.09 5.77 6.32
CA PHE A 192 -4.85 5.14 5.03
C PHE A 192 -4.42 3.67 5.15
N PHE A 193 -3.56 3.32 6.11
CA PHE A 193 -3.20 1.91 6.35
C PHE A 193 -4.39 1.09 6.83
N LEU A 194 -5.27 1.68 7.65
CA LEU A 194 -6.40 0.99 8.27
C LEU A 194 -7.71 1.06 7.47
N HIS A 195 -7.72 1.60 6.24
CA HIS A 195 -8.95 1.79 5.47
C HIS A 195 -9.81 0.53 5.36
N ASP A 196 -9.20 -0.62 5.26
CA ASP A 196 -9.81 -1.93 5.10
C ASP A 196 -9.95 -2.74 6.42
N LEU A 197 -9.67 -2.15 7.58
CA LEU A 197 -9.68 -2.84 8.89
C LEU A 197 -10.98 -3.62 9.14
N GLY A 198 -12.11 -3.09 8.71
CA GLY A 198 -13.41 -3.72 8.95
C GLY A 198 -13.62 -5.06 8.25
N LYS A 199 -12.74 -5.46 7.34
CA LYS A 199 -12.77 -6.80 6.74
C LYS A 199 -12.56 -7.91 7.76
N ILE A 200 -11.99 -7.61 8.93
CA ILE A 200 -11.89 -8.55 10.06
C ILE A 200 -13.28 -9.07 10.48
N ARG A 201 -14.34 -8.24 10.38
CA ARG A 201 -15.71 -8.60 10.74
C ARG A 201 -16.52 -9.23 9.59
N ILE A 202 -15.93 -9.35 8.40
CA ILE A 202 -16.55 -10.03 7.25
C ILE A 202 -16.23 -11.51 7.30
N ASN A 203 -17.17 -12.35 6.84
CA ASN A 203 -16.93 -13.80 6.76
C ASN A 203 -15.65 -14.08 5.96
N PRO A 204 -14.66 -14.81 6.51
CA PRO A 204 -13.41 -15.11 5.82
C PRO A 204 -13.62 -15.79 4.46
N GLY A 205 -14.67 -16.63 4.32
CA GLY A 205 -15.01 -17.25 3.05
C GLY A 205 -15.44 -16.26 1.96
N VAL A 206 -15.98 -15.08 2.35
CA VAL A 206 -16.31 -14.01 1.42
C VAL A 206 -15.06 -13.20 1.06
N VAL A 207 -14.22 -12.88 2.06
CA VAL A 207 -12.97 -12.10 1.86
C VAL A 207 -11.99 -12.85 0.97
N MET A 208 -11.86 -14.18 1.18
CA MET A 208 -10.87 -15.03 0.48
C MET A 208 -11.44 -15.72 -0.76
N LYS A 209 -12.65 -15.40 -1.18
CA LYS A 209 -13.32 -16.08 -2.31
C LYS A 209 -12.56 -15.87 -3.63
N GLU A 210 -12.18 -16.96 -4.25
CA GLU A 210 -11.66 -16.95 -5.62
C GLU A 210 -12.85 -16.86 -6.61
N GLY A 211 -13.08 -15.68 -7.18
CA GLY A 211 -14.14 -15.46 -8.15
C GLY A 211 -15.03 -14.26 -7.80
N LEU A 212 -16.15 -14.16 -8.52
CA LEU A 212 -17.12 -13.08 -8.29
C LEU A 212 -17.95 -13.37 -7.03
N LEU A 213 -18.17 -12.33 -6.25
CA LEU A 213 -19.10 -12.38 -5.12
C LEU A 213 -20.55 -12.44 -5.64
N THR A 214 -21.42 -13.18 -4.93
CA THR A 214 -22.87 -13.07 -5.13
C THR A 214 -23.38 -11.71 -4.66
N ASP A 215 -24.65 -11.40 -4.94
CA ASP A 215 -25.23 -10.13 -4.49
C ASP A 215 -25.30 -10.05 -2.95
N GLU A 216 -25.54 -11.18 -2.28
CA GLU A 216 -25.55 -11.30 -0.82
C GLU A 216 -24.15 -11.11 -0.24
N GLU A 217 -23.15 -11.79 -0.79
CA GLU A 217 -21.75 -11.64 -0.40
C GLU A 217 -21.23 -10.23 -0.65
N MET A 218 -21.63 -9.61 -1.77
CA MET A 218 -21.30 -8.22 -2.06
C MET A 218 -21.96 -7.26 -1.06
N THR A 219 -23.19 -7.54 -0.64
CA THR A 219 -23.89 -6.76 0.37
C THR A 219 -23.17 -6.85 1.72
N GLU A 220 -22.69 -8.02 2.10
CA GLU A 220 -21.87 -8.23 3.28
C GLU A 220 -20.52 -7.48 3.15
N MET A 221 -19.80 -7.67 2.03
CA MET A 221 -18.53 -7.00 1.79
C MET A 221 -18.64 -5.47 1.90
N ARG A 222 -19.72 -4.87 1.40
CA ARG A 222 -19.95 -3.41 1.49
C ARG A 222 -20.14 -2.87 2.90
N ARG A 223 -20.21 -3.73 3.92
CA ARG A 223 -20.30 -3.32 5.33
C ARG A 223 -18.94 -3.05 5.97
N HIS A 224 -17.81 -3.47 5.35
CA HIS A 224 -16.51 -3.31 6.00
C HIS A 224 -16.16 -1.86 6.36
N PRO A 225 -16.55 -0.79 5.62
CA PRO A 225 -16.27 0.57 6.06
C PRO A 225 -16.98 0.93 7.37
N LEU A 226 -18.23 0.48 7.54
CA LEU A 226 -18.98 0.65 8.78
C LEU A 226 -18.32 -0.13 9.93
N TYR A 227 -17.97 -1.38 9.70
CA TYR A 227 -17.31 -2.21 10.71
C TYR A 227 -15.95 -1.65 11.13
N GLY A 228 -15.16 -1.14 10.18
CA GLY A 228 -13.89 -0.49 10.48
C GLY A 228 -14.07 0.79 11.30
N PHE A 229 -15.03 1.62 10.92
CA PHE A 229 -15.37 2.83 11.67
C PHE A 229 -15.83 2.50 13.11
N ASP A 230 -16.68 1.48 13.28
CA ASP A 230 -17.17 1.06 14.59
C ASP A 230 -16.02 0.56 15.47
N ILE A 231 -15.12 -0.27 14.96
CA ILE A 231 -13.92 -0.72 15.68
C ILE A 231 -13.10 0.49 16.15
N LEU A 232 -12.79 1.42 15.26
CA LEU A 232 -11.97 2.58 15.59
C LEU A 232 -12.68 3.60 16.49
N LYS A 233 -14.02 3.62 16.48
CA LYS A 233 -14.83 4.42 17.39
C LYS A 233 -14.85 3.82 18.79
N GLU A 234 -15.02 2.51 18.91
CA GLU A 234 -15.04 1.77 20.18
C GLU A 234 -13.71 1.90 20.93
N THR A 235 -12.58 1.81 20.20
CA THR A 235 -11.24 1.92 20.78
C THR A 235 -10.77 3.34 21.03
N ASN A 236 -11.39 4.34 20.39
CA ASN A 236 -11.11 5.78 20.52
C ASN A 236 -9.64 6.20 20.36
N GLN A 237 -8.86 5.44 19.60
CA GLN A 237 -7.41 5.65 19.44
C GLN A 237 -7.05 6.61 18.28
N LEU A 238 -7.99 6.90 17.37
CA LEU A 238 -7.73 7.73 16.18
C LEU A 238 -8.60 8.99 16.17
N THR A 239 -8.13 10.01 15.42
CA THR A 239 -8.89 11.23 15.15
C THR A 239 -10.19 10.94 14.37
N THR A 240 -11.10 11.90 14.38
CA THR A 240 -12.35 11.79 13.59
C THR A 240 -12.04 11.72 12.10
N GLU A 241 -11.09 12.52 11.63
CA GLU A 241 -10.67 12.62 10.24
C GLU A 241 -10.11 11.29 9.73
N SER A 242 -9.27 10.62 10.53
CA SER A 242 -8.72 9.30 10.19
C SER A 242 -9.81 8.23 10.12
N LYS A 243 -10.80 8.30 11.02
CA LYS A 243 -11.98 7.41 10.99
C LYS A 243 -12.83 7.63 9.75
N LEU A 244 -12.95 8.89 9.25
CA LEU A 244 -13.68 9.21 8.02
C LEU A 244 -13.00 8.61 6.77
N ILE A 245 -11.68 8.48 6.76
CA ILE A 245 -10.99 7.75 5.67
C ILE A 245 -11.53 6.32 5.59
N VAL A 246 -11.57 5.61 6.72
CA VAL A 246 -12.05 4.22 6.79
C VAL A 246 -13.52 4.12 6.39
N LEU A 247 -14.35 5.08 6.79
CA LEU A 247 -15.79 5.06 6.54
C LEU A 247 -16.15 5.36 5.08
N GLU A 248 -15.43 6.31 4.44
CA GLU A 248 -15.86 6.94 3.19
C GLU A 248 -15.01 6.57 1.97
N HIS A 249 -13.95 5.73 2.11
CA HIS A 249 -13.05 5.43 0.99
C HIS A 249 -13.70 4.71 -0.20
N HIS A 250 -14.91 4.20 -0.04
CA HIS A 250 -15.71 3.63 -1.11
C HIS A 250 -16.87 4.52 -1.55
N GLU A 251 -16.98 5.74 -1.01
CA GLU A 251 -17.90 6.72 -1.53
C GLU A 251 -17.47 7.24 -2.90
N ARG A 252 -18.43 7.70 -3.70
CA ARG A 252 -18.19 8.12 -5.08
C ARG A 252 -18.87 9.44 -5.36
N GLU A 253 -18.20 10.30 -6.12
CA GLU A 253 -18.74 11.62 -6.49
C GLU A 253 -20.14 11.58 -7.12
N ASP A 254 -20.47 10.45 -7.78
CA ASP A 254 -21.76 10.24 -8.45
C ASP A 254 -22.87 9.73 -7.51
N GLY A 255 -22.61 9.63 -6.19
CA GLY A 255 -23.55 9.14 -5.19
C GLY A 255 -23.85 7.64 -5.28
N ARG A 256 -23.08 6.90 -6.09
CA ARG A 256 -23.21 5.43 -6.25
C ARG A 256 -22.23 4.65 -5.40
N GLY A 257 -21.56 5.34 -4.49
CA GLY A 257 -20.66 4.75 -3.51
C GLY A 257 -21.42 4.10 -2.36
N TYR A 258 -20.70 3.69 -1.35
CA TYR A 258 -21.23 3.15 -0.11
C TYR A 258 -20.28 3.53 1.05
N PRO A 259 -20.77 3.54 2.31
CA PRO A 259 -22.03 3.02 2.81
C PRO A 259 -23.23 3.98 2.70
N TYR A 260 -23.01 5.30 2.51
CA TYR A 260 -24.08 6.29 2.59
C TYR A 260 -24.53 6.85 1.24
N GLY A 261 -23.76 6.63 0.16
CA GLY A 261 -24.04 7.19 -1.15
C GLY A 261 -23.85 8.70 -1.20
N LEU A 262 -22.79 9.20 -0.56
CA LEU A 262 -22.46 10.63 -0.50
C LEU A 262 -22.15 11.19 -1.88
N TYR A 263 -22.56 12.44 -2.13
CA TYR A 263 -22.25 13.15 -3.38
C TYR A 263 -21.08 14.12 -3.18
N GLY A 264 -20.23 14.20 -4.18
CA GLY A 264 -19.24 15.25 -4.38
C GLY A 264 -18.68 15.89 -3.11
N GLY A 265 -19.13 17.12 -2.83
CA GLY A 265 -18.67 17.90 -1.69
C GLY A 265 -18.92 17.33 -0.29
N GLU A 266 -19.78 16.31 -0.17
CA GLU A 266 -20.08 15.65 1.10
C GLU A 266 -19.00 14.65 1.52
N ILE A 267 -18.24 14.11 0.56
CA ILE A 267 -17.13 13.16 0.82
C ILE A 267 -15.94 13.92 1.38
N HIS A 268 -15.39 13.44 2.50
CA HIS A 268 -14.21 14.04 3.09
C HIS A 268 -12.98 13.94 2.15
N GLU A 269 -12.19 15.02 2.06
CA GLU A 269 -11.08 15.06 1.10
C GLU A 269 -10.01 13.99 1.33
N TYR A 270 -9.78 13.56 2.58
CA TYR A 270 -8.86 12.47 2.90
C TYR A 270 -9.37 11.13 2.37
N ALA A 271 -10.66 10.88 2.47
CA ALA A 271 -11.30 9.69 1.93
C ALA A 271 -11.20 9.65 0.40
N ARG A 272 -11.26 10.80 -0.29
CA ARG A 272 -11.07 10.90 -1.74
C ARG A 272 -9.65 10.52 -2.16
N ILE A 273 -8.62 10.89 -1.38
CA ILE A 273 -7.25 10.47 -1.63
C ILE A 273 -7.16 8.94 -1.53
N CYS A 274 -7.70 8.37 -0.45
CA CYS A 274 -7.72 6.93 -0.25
C CYS A 274 -8.44 6.21 -1.39
N ALA A 275 -9.66 6.65 -1.74
CA ALA A 275 -10.48 6.08 -2.83
C ALA A 275 -9.77 6.08 -4.18
N LEU A 276 -9.06 7.17 -4.50
CA LEU A 276 -8.29 7.28 -5.74
C LEU A 276 -7.14 6.27 -5.79
N VAL A 277 -6.40 6.15 -4.69
CA VAL A 277 -5.24 5.26 -4.59
C VAL A 277 -5.67 3.80 -4.50
N ASP A 278 -6.74 3.49 -3.75
CA ASP A 278 -7.34 2.15 -3.68
C ASP A 278 -7.78 1.69 -5.08
N MET A 279 -8.49 2.54 -5.83
CA MET A 279 -8.84 2.25 -7.21
C MET A 279 -7.61 1.98 -8.08
N TYR A 280 -6.54 2.75 -7.92
CA TYR A 280 -5.30 2.54 -8.67
C TYR A 280 -4.63 1.22 -8.29
N ASP A 281 -4.52 0.90 -6.99
CA ASP A 281 -3.95 -0.37 -6.53
C ASP A 281 -4.80 -1.56 -7.00
N ALA A 282 -6.12 -1.48 -6.86
CA ALA A 282 -7.03 -2.51 -7.34
C ALA A 282 -6.90 -2.77 -8.84
N LEU A 283 -6.62 -1.76 -9.66
CA LEU A 283 -6.42 -1.91 -11.10
C LEU A 283 -5.04 -2.47 -11.46
N THR A 284 -4.01 -2.20 -10.67
CA THR A 284 -2.62 -2.56 -10.93
C THR A 284 -2.12 -3.78 -10.16
N SER A 285 -2.95 -4.39 -9.31
CA SER A 285 -2.70 -5.66 -8.61
C SER A 285 -3.37 -6.82 -9.35
N ASP A 286 -2.78 -8.01 -9.26
CA ASP A 286 -3.38 -9.25 -9.78
C ASP A 286 -4.64 -9.57 -8.96
N ARG A 287 -5.67 -10.07 -9.61
CA ARG A 287 -6.90 -10.55 -8.98
C ARG A 287 -7.21 -11.96 -9.52
N PRO A 288 -7.85 -12.84 -8.74
CA PRO A 288 -8.13 -14.21 -9.17
C PRO A 288 -8.87 -14.32 -10.52
N TYR A 289 -9.64 -13.29 -10.87
CA TYR A 289 -10.49 -13.23 -12.07
C TYR A 289 -10.01 -12.22 -13.12
N ARG A 290 -8.86 -11.51 -12.89
CA ARG A 290 -8.37 -10.49 -13.81
C ARG A 290 -6.87 -10.24 -13.62
N GLU A 291 -6.13 -10.27 -14.72
CA GLU A 291 -4.75 -9.79 -14.74
C GLU A 291 -4.67 -8.28 -14.46
N ARG A 292 -3.59 -7.85 -13.83
CA ARG A 292 -3.32 -6.46 -13.54
C ARG A 292 -3.16 -5.63 -14.81
N LEU A 293 -3.66 -4.40 -14.78
CA LEU A 293 -3.40 -3.42 -15.82
C LEU A 293 -1.99 -2.82 -15.66
N PHE A 294 -1.42 -2.38 -16.78
CA PHE A 294 -0.22 -1.57 -16.70
C PHE A 294 -0.54 -0.20 -16.08
N PRO A 295 0.42 0.42 -15.37
CA PRO A 295 0.20 1.70 -14.69
C PRO A 295 -0.45 2.75 -15.58
N PHE A 296 0.04 2.92 -16.81
CA PHE A 296 -0.52 3.87 -17.76
C PHE A 296 -1.96 3.55 -18.17
N GLN A 297 -2.30 2.28 -18.32
CA GLN A 297 -3.67 1.85 -18.65
C GLN A 297 -4.61 2.14 -17.47
N ALA A 298 -4.17 1.84 -16.24
CA ALA A 298 -4.93 2.12 -15.03
C ALA A 298 -5.18 3.63 -14.86
N LEU A 299 -4.14 4.46 -15.01
CA LEU A 299 -4.26 5.91 -14.95
C LEU A 299 -5.20 6.47 -16.02
N ASN A 300 -5.13 5.98 -17.27
CA ASN A 300 -6.06 6.39 -18.31
C ASN A 300 -7.52 6.00 -18.01
N LEU A 301 -7.73 4.83 -17.41
CA LEU A 301 -9.07 4.39 -17.00
C LEU A 301 -9.62 5.27 -15.88
N ILE A 302 -8.81 5.57 -14.86
CA ILE A 302 -9.18 6.46 -13.76
C ILE A 302 -9.50 7.85 -14.30
N ARG A 303 -8.63 8.45 -15.13
CA ARG A 303 -8.82 9.78 -15.70
C ARG A 303 -10.17 9.97 -16.40
N ARG A 304 -10.67 8.93 -17.08
CA ARG A 304 -11.97 8.96 -17.76
C ARG A 304 -13.17 9.02 -16.81
N LYS A 305 -12.98 8.67 -15.53
CA LYS A 305 -14.02 8.65 -14.50
C LYS A 305 -14.04 9.90 -13.62
N LEU A 306 -13.06 10.80 -13.77
CA LEU A 306 -12.96 12.00 -12.96
C LEU A 306 -14.05 13.00 -13.34
N ALA A 307 -14.87 13.38 -12.36
CA ALA A 307 -16.03 14.24 -12.59
C ALA A 307 -15.69 15.73 -12.43
N ASP A 308 -14.91 16.10 -11.41
CA ASP A 308 -14.70 17.49 -11.02
C ASP A 308 -13.22 17.92 -11.01
N ARG A 309 -12.98 19.21 -10.68
CA ARG A 309 -11.64 19.78 -10.62
C ARG A 309 -10.81 19.19 -9.47
N LYS A 310 -11.41 19.01 -8.29
CA LYS A 310 -10.68 18.50 -7.11
C LYS A 310 -10.14 17.08 -7.36
N GLN A 311 -10.95 16.22 -7.98
CA GLN A 311 -10.49 14.89 -8.39
C GLN A 311 -9.34 14.96 -9.40
N ARG A 312 -9.37 15.92 -10.33
CA ARG A 312 -8.26 16.10 -11.29
C ARG A 312 -7.00 16.56 -10.61
N ASP A 313 -7.10 17.50 -9.68
CA ASP A 313 -5.95 17.98 -8.90
C ASP A 313 -5.33 16.83 -8.07
N LEU A 314 -6.15 16.00 -7.42
CA LEU A 314 -5.68 14.79 -6.71
C LEU A 314 -5.04 13.78 -7.67
N PHE A 315 -5.65 13.54 -8.82
CA PHE A 315 -5.12 12.65 -9.84
C PHE A 315 -3.78 13.13 -10.41
N GLU A 316 -3.61 14.43 -10.65
CA GLU A 316 -2.34 15.01 -11.09
C GLU A 316 -1.25 14.76 -10.03
N ASN A 317 -1.55 14.93 -8.75
CA ASN A 317 -0.61 14.62 -7.67
C ASN A 317 -0.27 13.12 -7.62
N LEU A 318 -1.23 12.22 -7.82
CA LEU A 318 -0.95 10.79 -7.96
C LEU A 318 -0.01 10.50 -9.13
N VAL A 319 -0.25 11.10 -10.31
CA VAL A 319 0.61 10.91 -11.49
C VAL A 319 2.03 11.43 -11.23
N LEU A 320 2.16 12.59 -10.56
CA LEU A 320 3.45 13.15 -10.22
C LEU A 320 4.22 12.27 -9.22
N VAL A 321 3.56 11.79 -8.15
CA VAL A 321 4.17 10.86 -7.18
C VAL A 321 4.65 9.58 -7.86
N LEU A 322 3.88 9.04 -8.81
CA LEU A 322 4.28 7.84 -9.55
C LEU A 322 5.37 8.12 -10.60
N GLY A 323 5.49 9.35 -11.09
CA GLY A 323 6.40 9.76 -12.14
C GLY A 323 7.68 10.46 -11.69
N GLU A 324 7.80 10.83 -10.42
CA GLU A 324 8.99 11.44 -9.82
C GLU A 324 10.13 10.43 -9.73
N ASN A 325 10.95 10.38 -10.82
CA ASN A 325 12.16 9.56 -10.90
C ASN A 325 13.18 10.12 -11.86
#